data_03fda0ebcf559599724860a84a7a02d0
#
_entry.id   03fda0ebcf559599724860a84a7a02d0
#
_cell.length_a   1.000
_cell.length_b   1.000
_cell.length_c   1.000
_cell.angle_alpha   90.00
_cell.angle_beta   90.00
_cell.angle_gamma   90.00
#
_symmetry.space_group_name_H-M   'P 1'
#
loop_
_entity.id
_entity.type
_entity.pdbx_description
1 polymer ?
#
loop_
_entity_poly.entity_id
_entity_poly.type
_entity_poly.pdbx_seq_one_letter_code
_entity_poly.pdbx_strand_id
1 'polypeptide(L)'
;MTIKKFFISLFVLFVIFSFLAFFLYFLNSSPFKSDLIYEFEVQKGWGVKKIAWELKKKGLIRSDKLLIAISYLFGSDKNFREGKYLINGDCSTFDVYREFLKGRPILPINITIPEGYTGRRIALKLSESGIISDAQSFVDLINDVKFINDLGLSYDSLEGFLFPDTYKFYKGMDMKEIIRIFVGNFFSKLGSIGIEHKSYSSGEFYNKVIVASIVEREYRVKSEAPVMASVFYNRIKSNMALQSCATIEYIITEELRKTHPTRIYFSDLEITSAYNTYINKGYPPGPISNAGIVSLKAAFFPANTEYLFFVIKDPKVGTHKFSSAYNDHLLAVNSYIRNFITKD
;
A
#
# COMPACT_ATOMS: atom_id res chain seq x y z
N MET A 1 -33.10 -66.15 26.42
CA MET A 1 -32.48 -64.90 26.93
C MET A 1 -33.53 -64.20 27.78
N THR A 2 -33.35 -64.06 29.11
CA THR A 2 -34.37 -63.54 30.02
C THR A 2 -34.67 -62.08 29.72
N ILE A 3 -35.94 -61.69 29.72
CA ILE A 3 -36.41 -60.29 29.45
C ILE A 3 -35.56 -59.26 30.19
N LYS A 4 -35.13 -59.53 31.39
CA LYS A 4 -34.27 -58.74 32.23
C LYS A 4 -32.90 -58.41 31.55
N LYS A 5 -32.27 -59.39 30.91
CA LYS A 5 -31.00 -59.23 30.17
C LYS A 5 -31.20 -58.37 28.93
N PHE A 6 -32.34 -58.45 28.26
CA PHE A 6 -32.67 -57.59 27.09
C PHE A 6 -32.83 -56.17 27.51
N PHE A 7 -33.52 -55.80 28.57
CA PHE A 7 -33.64 -54.43 29.05
C PHE A 7 -32.32 -53.85 29.54
N ILE A 8 -31.48 -54.63 30.18
CA ILE A 8 -30.14 -54.23 30.59
C ILE A 8 -29.28 -53.88 29.34
N SER A 9 -29.32 -54.74 28.32
CA SER A 9 -28.57 -54.50 27.08
C SER A 9 -29.05 -53.24 26.35
N LEU A 10 -30.39 -53.05 26.31
CA LEU A 10 -30.97 -51.83 25.69
C LEU A 10 -30.58 -50.55 26.46
N PHE A 11 -30.58 -50.62 27.79
CA PHE A 11 -30.14 -49.50 28.64
C PHE A 11 -28.65 -49.16 28.44
N VAL A 12 -27.80 -50.18 28.38
CA VAL A 12 -26.36 -50.01 28.12
C VAL A 12 -26.13 -49.35 26.73
N LEU A 13 -26.84 -49.83 25.70
CA LEU A 13 -26.78 -49.23 24.37
C LEU A 13 -27.25 -47.79 24.38
N PHE A 14 -28.32 -47.46 25.10
CA PHE A 14 -28.80 -46.10 25.27
C PHE A 14 -27.76 -45.19 25.94
N VAL A 15 -27.11 -45.67 27.01
CA VAL A 15 -26.06 -44.90 27.69
C VAL A 15 -24.85 -44.67 26.78
N ILE A 16 -24.42 -45.71 26.04
CA ILE A 16 -23.32 -45.58 25.07
C ILE A 16 -23.68 -44.58 23.98
N PHE A 17 -24.89 -44.66 23.42
CA PHE A 17 -25.35 -43.72 22.39
C PHE A 17 -25.44 -42.28 22.91
N SER A 18 -25.97 -42.10 24.12
CA SER A 18 -26.04 -40.77 24.76
C SER A 18 -24.66 -40.18 25.01
N PHE A 19 -23.71 -41.00 25.44
CA PHE A 19 -22.33 -40.58 25.63
C PHE A 19 -21.65 -40.19 24.30
N LEU A 20 -21.86 -40.99 23.25
CA LEU A 20 -21.34 -40.70 21.92
C LEU A 20 -21.95 -39.41 21.35
N ALA A 21 -23.25 -39.21 21.48
CA ALA A 21 -23.94 -38.00 21.05
C ALA A 21 -23.43 -36.78 21.80
N PHE A 22 -23.24 -36.86 23.11
CA PHE A 22 -22.66 -35.80 23.92
C PHE A 22 -21.20 -35.48 23.49
N PHE A 23 -20.40 -36.50 23.25
CA PHE A 23 -19.02 -36.34 22.79
C PHE A 23 -18.94 -35.69 21.43
N LEU A 24 -19.77 -36.07 20.46
CA LEU A 24 -19.85 -35.43 19.15
C LEU A 24 -20.33 -33.97 19.25
N TYR A 25 -21.32 -33.70 20.10
CA TYR A 25 -21.76 -32.34 20.40
C TYR A 25 -20.62 -31.50 20.96
N PHE A 26 -19.85 -32.03 21.92
CA PHE A 26 -18.69 -31.33 22.49
C PHE A 26 -17.62 -31.04 21.44
N LEU A 27 -17.28 -32.02 20.58
CA LEU A 27 -16.30 -31.82 19.52
C LEU A 27 -16.76 -30.81 18.48
N ASN A 28 -18.07 -30.69 18.25
CA ASN A 28 -18.63 -29.71 17.32
C ASN A 28 -18.75 -28.31 17.91
N SER A 29 -18.85 -28.17 19.24
CA SER A 29 -19.06 -26.90 19.90
C SER A 29 -17.91 -25.93 19.64
N SER A 30 -18.19 -24.60 19.60
CA SER A 30 -17.18 -23.57 19.46
C SER A 30 -16.09 -23.65 20.55
N PRO A 31 -14.80 -23.47 20.23
CA PRO A 31 -13.72 -23.32 21.21
C PRO A 31 -13.85 -22.04 22.02
N PHE A 32 -14.35 -20.96 21.41
CA PHE A 32 -14.52 -19.64 22.00
C PHE A 32 -15.99 -19.29 22.10
N LYS A 33 -16.38 -18.58 23.16
CA LYS A 33 -17.67 -17.90 23.26
C LYS A 33 -17.39 -16.39 23.09
N SER A 34 -17.15 -15.97 21.86
CA SER A 34 -16.73 -14.59 21.54
C SER A 34 -17.38 -14.15 20.24
N ASP A 35 -17.92 -12.94 20.23
CA ASP A 35 -18.44 -12.28 19.03
C ASP A 35 -17.34 -11.73 18.10
N LEU A 36 -16.07 -12.03 18.39
CA LEU A 36 -14.95 -11.59 17.57
C LEU A 36 -14.91 -12.38 16.26
N ILE A 37 -14.58 -11.65 15.18
CA ILE A 37 -14.38 -12.24 13.86
C ILE A 37 -12.90 -12.54 13.68
N TYR A 38 -12.59 -13.79 13.33
CA TYR A 38 -11.24 -14.25 13.05
C TYR A 38 -11.02 -14.42 11.55
N GLU A 39 -9.90 -13.91 11.05
CA GLU A 39 -9.49 -14.14 9.67
C GLU A 39 -8.72 -15.46 9.55
N PHE A 40 -9.13 -16.29 8.60
CA PHE A 40 -8.45 -17.53 8.25
C PHE A 40 -8.20 -17.59 6.75
N GLU A 41 -6.93 -17.68 6.35
CA GLU A 41 -6.53 -17.74 4.95
C GLU A 41 -6.20 -19.18 4.55
N VAL A 42 -6.89 -19.68 3.52
CA VAL A 42 -6.60 -20.92 2.84
C VAL A 42 -5.64 -20.64 1.69
N GLN A 43 -4.44 -21.18 1.77
CA GLN A 43 -3.44 -21.02 0.72
C GLN A 43 -3.68 -21.97 -0.45
N LYS A 44 -3.19 -21.58 -1.63
CA LYS A 44 -3.27 -22.39 -2.83
C LYS A 44 -2.68 -23.78 -2.63
N GLY A 45 -3.44 -24.79 -3.02
CA GLY A 45 -3.01 -26.19 -2.91
C GLY A 45 -3.25 -26.85 -1.55
N TRP A 46 -3.85 -26.15 -0.57
CA TRP A 46 -4.22 -26.78 0.69
C TRP A 46 -5.41 -27.72 0.52
N GLY A 47 -5.24 -28.99 0.92
CA GLY A 47 -6.34 -29.93 1.05
C GLY A 47 -7.02 -29.84 2.42
N VAL A 48 -8.21 -30.45 2.55
CA VAL A 48 -9.03 -30.42 3.78
C VAL A 48 -8.27 -30.81 5.06
N LYS A 49 -7.34 -31.77 4.96
CA LYS A 49 -6.52 -32.19 6.12
C LYS A 49 -5.62 -31.05 6.63
N LYS A 50 -4.97 -30.30 5.73
CA LYS A 50 -4.12 -29.18 6.09
C LYS A 50 -4.95 -28.02 6.65
N ILE A 51 -6.09 -27.73 6.02
CA ILE A 51 -7.03 -26.70 6.47
C ILE A 51 -7.53 -27.00 7.88
N ALA A 52 -8.00 -28.21 8.12
CA ALA A 52 -8.50 -28.64 9.43
C ALA A 52 -7.43 -28.55 10.53
N TRP A 53 -6.21 -28.95 10.21
CA TRP A 53 -5.08 -28.86 11.14
C TRP A 53 -4.74 -27.41 11.51
N GLU A 54 -4.66 -26.50 10.51
CA GLU A 54 -4.39 -25.08 10.74
C GLU A 54 -5.50 -24.38 11.53
N LEU A 55 -6.78 -24.69 11.23
CA LEU A 55 -7.93 -24.20 12.00
C LEU A 55 -7.84 -24.61 13.47
N LYS A 56 -7.51 -25.87 13.74
CA LYS A 56 -7.32 -26.37 15.10
C LYS A 56 -6.12 -25.72 15.79
N LYS A 57 -5.00 -25.58 15.09
CA LYS A 57 -3.79 -24.94 15.60
C LYS A 57 -4.06 -23.48 16.02
N LYS A 58 -4.90 -22.76 15.26
CA LYS A 58 -5.37 -21.41 15.59
C LYS A 58 -6.49 -21.39 16.63
N GLY A 59 -6.95 -22.55 17.10
CA GLY A 59 -8.03 -22.66 18.08
C GLY A 59 -9.42 -22.35 17.52
N LEU A 60 -9.61 -22.26 16.21
CA LEU A 60 -10.89 -21.91 15.58
C LEU A 60 -11.88 -23.10 15.55
N ILE A 61 -11.40 -24.31 15.69
CA ILE A 61 -12.20 -25.53 15.86
C ILE A 61 -11.60 -26.42 16.95
N ARG A 62 -12.42 -27.24 17.62
CA ARG A 62 -11.94 -28.19 18.65
C ARG A 62 -11.31 -29.43 18.06
N SER A 63 -11.81 -29.91 16.93
CA SER A 63 -11.38 -31.18 16.34
C SER A 63 -11.18 -31.07 14.83
N ASP A 64 -9.93 -31.22 14.42
CA ASP A 64 -9.53 -31.39 13.02
C ASP A 64 -10.15 -32.67 12.42
N LYS A 65 -10.15 -33.74 13.18
CA LYS A 65 -10.73 -35.05 12.75
C LYS A 65 -12.23 -34.96 12.46
N LEU A 66 -12.98 -34.17 13.24
CA LEU A 66 -14.41 -33.97 13.01
C LEU A 66 -14.63 -33.20 11.69
N LEU A 67 -13.91 -32.12 11.43
CA LEU A 67 -14.04 -31.40 10.18
C LEU A 67 -13.69 -32.25 8.96
N ILE A 68 -12.62 -33.04 9.05
CA ILE A 68 -12.21 -34.00 8.02
C ILE A 68 -13.32 -35.05 7.79
N ALA A 69 -13.84 -35.65 8.85
CA ALA A 69 -14.89 -36.68 8.77
C ALA A 69 -16.16 -36.09 8.11
N ILE A 70 -16.62 -34.94 8.52
CA ILE A 70 -17.76 -34.23 7.92
C ILE A 70 -17.52 -34.02 6.42
N SER A 71 -16.34 -33.53 6.06
CA SER A 71 -16.01 -33.20 4.66
C SER A 71 -16.03 -34.42 3.75
N TYR A 72 -15.51 -35.56 4.22
CA TYR A 72 -15.56 -36.82 3.47
C TYR A 72 -16.97 -37.43 3.44
N LEU A 73 -17.71 -37.34 4.54
CA LEU A 73 -19.08 -37.87 4.62
C LEU A 73 -20.01 -37.20 3.60
N PHE A 74 -19.84 -35.91 3.40
CA PHE A 74 -20.62 -35.10 2.44
C PHE A 74 -19.94 -34.97 1.07
N GLY A 75 -18.82 -35.66 0.79
CA GLY A 75 -18.12 -35.62 -0.50
C GLY A 75 -17.59 -34.24 -0.89
N SER A 76 -17.29 -33.39 0.09
CA SER A 76 -16.95 -31.98 -0.10
C SER A 76 -15.48 -31.66 0.20
N ASP A 77 -14.65 -32.68 0.36
CA ASP A 77 -13.23 -32.56 0.71
C ASP A 77 -12.39 -31.77 -0.33
N LYS A 78 -12.87 -31.65 -1.58
CA LYS A 78 -12.27 -30.89 -2.68
C LYS A 78 -12.92 -29.53 -2.92
N ASN A 79 -13.96 -29.17 -2.17
CA ASN A 79 -14.76 -27.96 -2.43
C ASN A 79 -14.28 -26.74 -1.65
N PHE A 80 -13.28 -26.86 -0.80
CA PHE A 80 -12.71 -25.76 -0.05
C PHE A 80 -11.79 -24.95 -0.96
N ARG A 81 -12.17 -23.70 -1.22
CA ARG A 81 -11.44 -22.81 -2.12
C ARG A 81 -10.35 -22.04 -1.39
N GLU A 82 -9.30 -21.66 -2.12
CA GLU A 82 -8.27 -20.76 -1.62
C GLU A 82 -8.84 -19.35 -1.39
N GLY A 83 -8.30 -18.60 -0.41
CA GLY A 83 -8.66 -17.23 -0.09
C GLY A 83 -8.92 -17.03 1.40
N LYS A 84 -9.26 -15.80 1.79
CA LYS A 84 -9.59 -15.44 3.18
C LYS A 84 -11.05 -15.75 3.51
N TYR A 85 -11.26 -16.29 4.69
CA TYR A 85 -12.56 -16.57 5.28
C TYR A 85 -12.68 -15.83 6.61
N LEU A 86 -13.86 -15.26 6.87
CA LEU A 86 -14.18 -14.64 8.15
C LEU A 86 -14.96 -15.68 8.97
N ILE A 87 -14.43 -16.05 10.12
CA ILE A 87 -14.99 -17.05 11.03
C ILE A 87 -15.36 -16.36 12.33
N ASN A 88 -16.64 -16.36 12.70
CA ASN A 88 -17.05 -15.85 13.99
C ASN A 88 -16.55 -16.79 15.10
N GLY A 89 -16.10 -16.20 16.21
CA GLY A 89 -15.52 -16.98 17.32
C GLY A 89 -16.52 -17.88 18.04
N ASP A 90 -17.83 -17.68 17.87
CA ASP A 90 -18.90 -18.52 18.39
C ASP A 90 -19.27 -19.69 17.46
N CYS A 91 -18.67 -19.76 16.25
CA CYS A 91 -18.97 -20.79 15.26
C CYS A 91 -18.60 -22.19 15.75
N SER A 92 -19.54 -23.13 15.57
CA SER A 92 -19.26 -24.55 15.71
C SER A 92 -18.37 -25.07 14.56
N THR A 93 -17.77 -26.27 14.73
CA THR A 93 -17.01 -26.91 13.64
C THR A 93 -17.86 -27.09 12.38
N PHE A 94 -19.16 -27.38 12.54
CA PHE A 94 -20.09 -27.54 11.43
C PHE A 94 -20.43 -26.19 10.77
N ASP A 95 -20.50 -25.10 11.54
CA ASP A 95 -20.69 -23.76 10.97
C ASP A 95 -19.48 -23.31 10.16
N VAL A 96 -18.27 -23.55 10.68
CA VAL A 96 -17.01 -23.34 9.94
C VAL A 96 -17.02 -24.16 8.65
N TYR A 97 -17.40 -25.43 8.68
CA TYR A 97 -17.55 -26.26 7.50
C TYR A 97 -18.52 -25.65 6.47
N ARG A 98 -19.69 -25.17 6.92
CA ARG A 98 -20.67 -24.51 6.04
C ARG A 98 -20.13 -23.24 5.40
N GLU A 99 -19.36 -22.43 6.12
CA GLU A 99 -18.74 -21.25 5.57
C GLU A 99 -17.77 -21.59 4.42
N PHE A 100 -16.97 -22.65 4.57
CA PHE A 100 -16.10 -23.12 3.48
C PHE A 100 -16.90 -23.63 2.28
N LEU A 101 -18.05 -24.27 2.50
CA LEU A 101 -18.91 -24.76 1.41
C LEU A 101 -19.64 -23.63 0.66
N LYS A 102 -20.01 -22.54 1.33
CA LYS A 102 -20.57 -21.37 0.67
C LYS A 102 -19.61 -20.84 -0.39
N GLY A 103 -18.32 -21.21 -0.30
CA GLY A 103 -17.34 -21.02 -1.36
C GLY A 103 -17.15 -19.56 -1.76
N ARG A 104 -17.33 -18.64 -0.84
CA ARG A 104 -17.11 -17.22 -1.05
C ARG A 104 -15.90 -16.73 -0.24
N PRO A 105 -14.68 -17.24 -0.53
CA PRO A 105 -13.51 -16.63 0.05
C PRO A 105 -13.43 -15.18 -0.45
N ILE A 106 -13.01 -14.30 0.41
CA ILE A 106 -12.66 -12.95 -0.02
C ILE A 106 -11.39 -13.11 -0.86
N LEU A 107 -11.55 -13.06 -2.19
CA LEU A 107 -10.41 -13.15 -3.10
C LEU A 107 -9.57 -11.86 -3.01
N PRO A 108 -8.24 -11.97 -3.02
CA PRO A 108 -7.40 -10.79 -3.05
C PRO A 108 -7.57 -10.06 -4.38
N ILE A 109 -7.66 -8.76 -4.29
CA ILE A 109 -7.61 -7.85 -5.44
C ILE A 109 -6.16 -7.42 -5.63
N ASN A 110 -5.58 -7.73 -6.79
CA ASN A 110 -4.27 -7.20 -7.14
C ASN A 110 -4.45 -5.76 -7.64
N ILE A 111 -3.81 -4.83 -6.95
CA ILE A 111 -3.83 -3.41 -7.30
C ILE A 111 -2.41 -2.87 -7.47
N THR A 112 -2.13 -2.30 -8.64
CA THR A 112 -0.84 -1.64 -8.90
C THR A 112 -0.99 -0.14 -8.66
N ILE A 113 -0.17 0.39 -7.79
CA ILE A 113 -0.05 1.82 -7.53
C ILE A 113 1.13 2.34 -8.35
N PRO A 114 0.90 3.20 -9.34
CA PRO A 114 1.97 3.78 -10.15
C PRO A 114 2.86 4.72 -9.35
N GLU A 115 4.13 4.83 -9.76
CA GLU A 115 5.06 5.83 -9.27
C GLU A 115 4.51 7.25 -9.53
N GLY A 116 4.80 8.19 -8.63
CA GLY A 116 4.35 9.57 -8.74
C GLY A 116 2.87 9.82 -8.38
N TYR A 117 2.12 8.81 -7.90
CA TYR A 117 0.77 9.04 -7.36
C TYR A 117 0.84 9.76 -6.02
N THR A 118 -0.09 10.70 -5.81
CA THR A 118 -0.35 11.32 -4.51
C THR A 118 -1.16 10.38 -3.62
N GLY A 119 -1.13 10.60 -2.31
CA GLY A 119 -1.95 9.83 -1.35
C GLY A 119 -3.44 9.86 -1.71
N ARG A 120 -3.95 11.01 -2.20
CA ARG A 120 -5.33 11.12 -2.68
C ARG A 120 -5.60 10.27 -3.92
N ARG A 121 -4.68 10.26 -4.90
CA ARG A 121 -4.82 9.40 -6.09
C ARG A 121 -4.79 7.92 -5.74
N ILE A 122 -3.97 7.55 -4.74
CA ILE A 122 -3.96 6.19 -4.19
C ILE A 122 -5.31 5.86 -3.56
N ALA A 123 -5.83 6.75 -2.70
CA ALA A 123 -7.13 6.59 -2.04
C ALA A 123 -8.28 6.40 -3.05
N LEU A 124 -8.33 7.23 -4.10
CA LEU A 124 -9.33 7.10 -5.18
C LEU A 124 -9.23 5.73 -5.87
N LYS A 125 -8.01 5.31 -6.22
CA LYS A 125 -7.79 4.02 -6.88
C LYS A 125 -8.19 2.83 -6.00
N LEU A 126 -7.92 2.89 -4.69
CA LEU A 126 -8.36 1.88 -3.74
C LEU A 126 -9.88 1.82 -3.62
N SER A 127 -10.55 2.98 -3.60
CA SER A 127 -12.00 3.09 -3.53
C SER A 127 -12.67 2.59 -4.82
N GLU A 128 -12.18 2.99 -6.00
CA GLU A 128 -12.65 2.51 -7.30
C GLU A 128 -12.53 0.99 -7.46
N SER A 129 -11.49 0.40 -6.85
CA SER A 129 -11.30 -1.05 -6.83
C SER A 129 -12.16 -1.76 -5.79
N GLY A 130 -12.94 -1.03 -4.99
CA GLY A 130 -13.79 -1.56 -3.92
C GLY A 130 -13.02 -2.14 -2.73
N ILE A 131 -11.72 -1.82 -2.59
CA ILE A 131 -10.88 -2.24 -1.45
C ILE A 131 -11.28 -1.45 -0.21
N ILE A 132 -11.43 -0.13 -0.34
CA ILE A 132 -11.94 0.76 0.72
C ILE A 132 -13.28 1.35 0.30
N SER A 133 -14.09 1.74 1.26
CA SER A 133 -15.43 2.32 1.00
C SER A 133 -15.40 3.82 0.73
N ASP A 134 -14.42 4.54 1.30
CA ASP A 134 -14.33 5.99 1.23
C ASP A 134 -12.87 6.46 1.08
N ALA A 135 -12.63 7.19 -0.01
CA ALA A 135 -11.32 7.74 -0.32
C ALA A 135 -10.93 8.89 0.62
N GLN A 136 -11.91 9.70 1.09
CA GLN A 136 -11.60 10.84 1.96
C GLN A 136 -11.13 10.37 3.34
N SER A 137 -11.77 9.37 3.92
CA SER A 137 -11.33 8.77 5.19
C SER A 137 -9.89 8.22 5.12
N PHE A 138 -9.46 7.69 3.98
CA PHE A 138 -8.08 7.27 3.78
C PHE A 138 -7.14 8.49 3.75
N VAL A 139 -7.53 9.57 3.05
CA VAL A 139 -6.75 10.83 3.01
C VAL A 139 -6.63 11.45 4.39
N ASP A 140 -7.72 11.47 5.17
CA ASP A 140 -7.72 12.00 6.53
C ASP A 140 -6.76 11.18 7.43
N LEU A 141 -6.77 9.86 7.27
CA LEU A 141 -5.94 8.96 8.07
C LEU A 141 -4.44 9.07 7.75
N ILE A 142 -4.05 9.31 6.49
CA ILE A 142 -2.63 9.55 6.15
C ILE A 142 -2.12 10.92 6.62
N ASN A 143 -3.00 11.81 7.08
CA ASN A 143 -2.69 13.11 7.68
C ASN A 143 -3.03 13.15 9.18
N ASP A 144 -3.42 12.02 9.79
CA ASP A 144 -3.66 11.93 11.23
C ASP A 144 -2.33 11.77 11.98
N VAL A 145 -1.86 12.87 12.59
CA VAL A 145 -0.59 12.92 13.34
C VAL A 145 -0.53 11.85 14.43
N LYS A 146 -1.65 11.54 15.10
CA LYS A 146 -1.70 10.49 16.11
C LYS A 146 -1.40 9.12 15.51
N PHE A 147 -2.05 8.79 14.40
CA PHE A 147 -1.81 7.53 13.71
C PHE A 147 -0.38 7.46 13.14
N ILE A 148 0.15 8.57 12.62
CA ILE A 148 1.53 8.67 12.13
C ILE A 148 2.53 8.41 13.26
N ASN A 149 2.31 8.98 14.44
CA ASN A 149 3.12 8.72 15.62
C ASN A 149 3.05 7.25 16.10
N ASP A 150 1.87 6.61 16.00
CA ASP A 150 1.70 5.18 16.29
C ASP A 150 2.50 4.27 15.32
N LEU A 151 2.86 4.78 14.14
CA LEU A 151 3.77 4.12 13.20
C LEU A 151 5.26 4.36 13.52
N GLY A 152 5.57 5.14 14.56
CA GLY A 152 6.93 5.52 14.94
C GLY A 152 7.53 6.61 14.04
N LEU A 153 6.69 7.39 13.35
CA LEU A 153 7.08 8.50 12.48
C LEU A 153 6.65 9.83 13.12
N SER A 154 7.43 10.90 12.87
CA SER A 154 7.17 12.24 13.42
C SER A 154 7.06 13.24 12.27
N TYR A 155 6.03 13.06 11.42
CA TYR A 155 5.72 13.91 10.28
C TYR A 155 4.24 14.29 10.30
N ASP A 156 3.86 15.34 9.58
CA ASP A 156 2.47 15.81 9.51
C ASP A 156 1.63 15.04 8.49
N SER A 157 2.27 14.30 7.59
CA SER A 157 1.61 13.52 6.54
C SER A 157 2.44 12.29 6.16
N LEU A 158 1.77 11.25 5.70
CA LEU A 158 2.37 10.08 5.05
C LEU A 158 2.51 10.24 3.52
N GLU A 159 2.25 11.44 2.96
CA GLU A 159 2.60 11.71 1.57
C GLU A 159 4.10 11.49 1.36
N GLY A 160 4.46 10.75 0.32
CA GLY A 160 5.84 10.33 0.05
C GLY A 160 6.26 9.01 0.69
N PHE A 161 5.46 8.46 1.63
CA PHE A 161 5.75 7.21 2.35
C PHE A 161 4.89 6.02 1.90
N LEU A 162 3.94 6.23 0.98
CA LEU A 162 3.07 5.20 0.45
C LEU A 162 3.70 4.58 -0.82
N PHE A 163 4.63 3.63 -0.64
CA PHE A 163 5.47 3.15 -1.73
C PHE A 163 4.66 2.61 -2.93
N PRO A 164 4.95 3.04 -4.17
CA PRO A 164 4.31 2.53 -5.37
C PRO A 164 4.79 1.10 -5.68
N ASP A 165 3.86 0.15 -5.73
CA ASP A 165 4.11 -1.27 -6.04
C ASP A 165 2.79 -1.95 -6.42
N THR A 166 2.82 -3.24 -6.69
CA THR A 166 1.62 -4.08 -6.82
C THR A 166 1.32 -4.78 -5.51
N TYR A 167 0.15 -4.51 -4.96
CA TYR A 167 -0.32 -5.01 -3.68
C TYR A 167 -1.46 -6.01 -3.85
N LYS A 168 -1.61 -6.87 -2.84
CA LYS A 168 -2.76 -7.77 -2.69
C LYS A 168 -3.58 -7.32 -1.50
N PHE A 169 -4.73 -6.75 -1.76
CA PHE A 169 -5.65 -6.32 -0.72
C PHE A 169 -6.98 -7.06 -0.83
N TYR A 170 -7.78 -7.00 0.22
CA TYR A 170 -9.09 -7.61 0.26
C TYR A 170 -10.15 -6.52 0.38
N LYS A 171 -11.32 -6.79 -0.19
CA LYS A 171 -12.48 -5.89 -0.06
C LYS A 171 -12.84 -5.71 1.41
N GLY A 172 -12.96 -4.45 1.86
CA GLY A 172 -13.29 -4.12 3.25
C GLY A 172 -12.14 -4.31 4.25
N MET A 173 -10.90 -4.41 3.78
CA MET A 173 -9.71 -4.44 4.64
C MET A 173 -9.60 -3.14 5.44
N ASP A 174 -9.13 -3.22 6.69
CA ASP A 174 -8.91 -2.04 7.53
C ASP A 174 -7.91 -1.07 6.88
N MET A 175 -8.31 0.21 6.77
CA MET A 175 -7.48 1.24 6.14
C MET A 175 -6.15 1.45 6.86
N LYS A 176 -6.12 1.32 8.20
CA LYS A 176 -4.87 1.41 8.97
C LYS A 176 -3.91 0.28 8.62
N GLU A 177 -4.43 -0.92 8.38
CA GLU A 177 -3.62 -2.06 7.95
C GLU A 177 -3.07 -1.85 6.54
N ILE A 178 -3.90 -1.35 5.62
CA ILE A 178 -3.48 -1.01 4.25
C ILE A 178 -2.34 0.01 4.28
N ILE A 179 -2.48 1.09 5.07
CA ILE A 179 -1.44 2.12 5.20
C ILE A 179 -0.16 1.55 5.81
N ARG A 180 -0.25 0.68 6.84
CA ARG A 180 0.93 0.01 7.41
C ARG A 180 1.68 -0.82 6.37
N ILE A 181 0.97 -1.49 5.47
CA ILE A 181 1.59 -2.26 4.38
C ILE A 181 2.33 -1.33 3.42
N PHE A 182 1.75 -0.20 3.02
CA PHE A 182 2.41 0.80 2.17
C PHE A 182 3.69 1.34 2.81
N VAL A 183 3.58 1.79 4.05
CA VAL A 183 4.70 2.38 4.81
C VAL A 183 5.77 1.32 5.11
N GLY A 184 5.37 0.11 5.48
CA GLY A 184 6.29 -1.01 5.69
C GLY A 184 7.07 -1.37 4.42
N ASN A 185 6.41 -1.37 3.26
CA ASN A 185 7.06 -1.59 1.97
C ASN A 185 8.03 -0.46 1.62
N PHE A 186 7.67 0.81 1.90
CA PHE A 186 8.58 1.96 1.72
C PHE A 186 9.91 1.75 2.44
N PHE A 187 9.89 1.44 3.73
CA PHE A 187 11.11 1.21 4.50
C PHE A 187 11.85 -0.06 4.07
N SER A 188 11.14 -1.11 3.70
CA SER A 188 11.73 -2.33 3.15
C SER A 188 12.51 -2.06 1.85
N LYS A 189 11.93 -1.28 0.95
CA LYS A 189 12.59 -0.89 -0.32
C LYS A 189 13.80 0.01 -0.09
N LEU A 190 13.72 0.96 0.85
CA LEU A 190 14.89 1.76 1.24
C LEU A 190 16.01 0.87 1.79
N GLY A 191 15.70 -0.06 2.68
CA GLY A 191 16.67 -1.01 3.21
C GLY A 191 17.32 -1.85 2.10
N SER A 192 16.58 -2.23 1.06
CA SER A 192 17.11 -3.00 -0.09
C SER A 192 18.17 -2.25 -0.92
N ILE A 193 18.20 -0.92 -0.83
CA ILE A 193 19.22 -0.08 -1.49
C ILE A 193 20.23 0.51 -0.51
N GLY A 194 20.31 -0.03 0.72
CA GLY A 194 21.30 0.34 1.73
C GLY A 194 20.99 1.63 2.48
N ILE A 195 19.73 2.09 2.47
CA ILE A 195 19.30 3.28 3.22
C ILE A 195 18.62 2.85 4.50
N GLU A 196 19.23 3.17 5.63
CA GLU A 196 18.66 2.98 6.96
C GLU A 196 18.08 4.31 7.47
N HIS A 197 16.77 4.36 7.70
CA HIS A 197 16.08 5.56 8.19
C HIS A 197 16.74 6.15 9.46
N LYS A 198 17.15 5.27 10.39
CA LYS A 198 17.78 5.67 11.66
C LYS A 198 19.15 6.33 11.52
N SER A 199 19.78 6.24 10.35
CA SER A 199 21.08 6.86 10.07
C SER A 199 20.98 8.36 9.75
N TYR A 200 19.78 8.89 9.66
CA TYR A 200 19.50 10.29 9.33
C TYR A 200 18.70 10.95 10.47
N SER A 201 18.86 12.25 10.65
CA SER A 201 17.90 13.03 11.42
C SER A 201 16.54 13.06 10.72
N SER A 202 15.44 13.20 11.47
CA SER A 202 14.09 13.22 10.89
C SER A 202 13.94 14.28 9.80
N GLY A 203 14.48 15.48 10.01
CA GLY A 203 14.41 16.56 9.03
C GLY A 203 15.25 16.29 7.77
N GLU A 204 16.46 15.73 7.93
CA GLU A 204 17.30 15.38 6.78
C GLU A 204 16.65 14.28 5.94
N PHE A 205 16.15 13.25 6.58
CA PHE A 205 15.45 12.17 5.90
C PHE A 205 14.22 12.67 5.13
N TYR A 206 13.41 13.51 5.79
CA TYR A 206 12.21 14.08 5.17
C TYR A 206 12.55 14.94 3.96
N ASN A 207 13.60 15.79 4.05
CA ASN A 207 14.07 16.58 2.91
C ASN A 207 14.50 15.71 1.72
N LYS A 208 15.11 14.55 1.97
CA LYS A 208 15.45 13.59 0.90
C LYS A 208 14.20 12.98 0.27
N VAL A 209 13.16 12.68 1.05
CA VAL A 209 11.87 12.20 0.53
C VAL A 209 11.17 13.30 -0.29
N ILE A 210 11.22 14.56 0.17
CA ILE A 210 10.71 15.71 -0.60
C ILE A 210 11.40 15.79 -1.96
N VAL A 211 12.74 15.77 -2.00
CA VAL A 211 13.48 15.82 -3.27
C VAL A 211 13.15 14.62 -4.14
N ALA A 212 13.05 13.42 -3.58
CA ALA A 212 12.65 12.22 -4.33
C ALA A 212 11.29 12.40 -5.00
N SER A 213 10.31 13.00 -4.29
CA SER A 213 8.97 13.22 -4.81
C SER A 213 8.93 14.23 -5.97
N ILE A 214 9.83 15.21 -5.96
CA ILE A 214 9.97 16.17 -7.06
C ILE A 214 10.67 15.52 -8.24
N VAL A 215 11.80 14.82 -8.01
CA VAL A 215 12.56 14.11 -9.05
C VAL A 215 11.66 13.09 -9.76
N GLU A 216 10.77 12.38 -9.03
CA GLU A 216 9.82 11.43 -9.59
C GLU A 216 8.91 12.04 -10.66
N ARG A 217 8.59 13.30 -10.53
CA ARG A 217 7.71 14.02 -11.45
C ARG A 217 8.45 14.69 -12.62
N GLU A 218 9.78 14.76 -12.54
CA GLU A 218 10.61 15.47 -13.52
C GLU A 218 11.34 14.52 -14.47
N TYR A 219 11.96 13.43 -13.96
CA TYR A 219 12.78 12.57 -14.81
C TYR A 219 11.94 11.74 -15.78
N ARG A 220 12.50 11.47 -16.95
CA ARG A 220 11.99 10.50 -17.92
C ARG A 220 13.01 9.40 -18.21
N VAL A 221 14.28 9.74 -18.13
CA VAL A 221 15.39 8.80 -18.32
C VAL A 221 16.02 8.50 -16.96
N LYS A 222 15.96 7.26 -16.53
CA LYS A 222 16.39 6.82 -15.17
C LYS A 222 17.82 7.24 -14.81
N SER A 223 18.74 7.23 -15.78
CA SER A 223 20.14 7.63 -15.56
C SER A 223 20.32 9.13 -15.26
N GLU A 224 19.33 9.97 -15.57
CA GLU A 224 19.37 11.40 -15.30
C GLU A 224 18.85 11.75 -13.90
N ALA A 225 18.10 10.86 -13.24
CA ALA A 225 17.51 11.13 -11.93
C ALA A 225 18.54 11.57 -10.86
N PRO A 226 19.72 10.93 -10.70
CA PRO A 226 20.74 11.40 -9.75
C PRO A 226 21.29 12.80 -10.08
N VAL A 227 21.36 13.17 -11.37
CA VAL A 227 21.81 14.49 -11.83
C VAL A 227 20.72 15.53 -11.54
N MET A 228 19.43 15.20 -11.76
CA MET A 228 18.32 16.09 -11.38
C MET A 228 18.27 16.34 -9.87
N ALA A 229 18.43 15.29 -9.06
CA ALA A 229 18.52 15.45 -7.62
C ALA A 229 19.65 16.40 -7.22
N SER A 230 20.83 16.30 -7.87
CA SER A 230 21.95 17.21 -7.61
C SER A 230 21.62 18.67 -7.94
N VAL A 231 20.85 18.94 -9.02
CA VAL A 231 20.39 20.29 -9.34
C VAL A 231 19.57 20.89 -8.22
N PHE A 232 18.60 20.14 -7.67
CA PHE A 232 17.77 20.61 -6.56
C PHE A 232 18.60 20.89 -5.31
N TYR A 233 19.53 20.01 -4.93
CA TYR A 233 20.43 20.25 -3.80
C TYR A 233 21.37 21.44 -4.02
N ASN A 234 21.90 21.62 -5.23
CA ASN A 234 22.74 22.76 -5.57
C ASN A 234 21.97 24.07 -5.47
N ARG A 235 20.71 24.10 -5.91
CA ARG A 235 19.84 25.29 -5.75
C ARG A 235 19.56 25.57 -4.27
N ILE A 236 19.25 24.58 -3.46
CA ILE A 236 19.08 24.76 -2.00
C ILE A 236 20.36 25.36 -1.39
N LYS A 237 21.52 24.79 -1.69
CA LYS A 237 22.83 25.27 -1.20
C LYS A 237 23.13 26.72 -1.62
N SER A 238 22.69 27.10 -2.81
CA SER A 238 22.87 28.45 -3.38
C SER A 238 21.75 29.41 -2.99
N ASN A 239 20.84 29.05 -2.09
CA ASN A 239 19.65 29.84 -1.70
C ASN A 239 18.78 30.25 -2.89
N MET A 240 18.67 29.39 -3.90
CA MET A 240 17.82 29.54 -5.07
C MET A 240 16.47 28.83 -4.86
N ALA A 241 15.41 29.38 -5.47
CA ALA A 241 14.12 28.73 -5.56
C ALA A 241 14.21 27.46 -6.43
N LEU A 242 13.48 26.37 -6.09
CA LEU A 242 13.56 25.13 -6.84
C LEU A 242 12.93 25.23 -8.24
N GLN A 243 11.87 26.02 -8.39
CA GLN A 243 11.18 26.30 -9.65
C GLN A 243 10.79 25.05 -10.44
N SER A 244 10.20 24.09 -9.75
CA SER A 244 9.67 22.87 -10.37
C SER A 244 8.19 23.03 -10.71
N CYS A 245 7.83 22.82 -11.98
CA CYS A 245 6.44 22.81 -12.43
C CYS A 245 5.62 21.72 -11.74
N ALA A 246 6.24 20.63 -11.31
CA ALA A 246 5.56 19.56 -10.60
C ALA A 246 4.92 20.03 -9.28
N THR A 247 5.51 21.04 -8.62
CA THR A 247 4.91 21.63 -7.41
C THR A 247 3.67 22.46 -7.72
N ILE A 248 3.61 23.12 -8.86
CA ILE A 248 2.43 23.85 -9.33
C ILE A 248 1.31 22.88 -9.70
N GLU A 249 1.63 21.78 -10.39
CA GLU A 249 0.65 20.72 -10.68
C GLU A 249 0.06 20.15 -9.39
N TYR A 250 0.89 19.91 -8.37
CA TYR A 250 0.44 19.44 -7.06
C TYR A 250 -0.53 20.44 -6.42
N ILE A 251 -0.22 21.73 -6.41
CA ILE A 251 -1.11 22.76 -5.88
C ILE A 251 -2.47 22.72 -6.61
N ILE A 252 -2.44 22.72 -7.95
CA ILE A 252 -3.67 22.71 -8.74
C ILE A 252 -4.52 21.46 -8.47
N THR A 253 -3.91 20.29 -8.40
CA THR A 253 -4.64 19.02 -8.27
C THR A 253 -4.98 18.67 -6.83
N GLU A 254 -4.06 18.90 -5.89
CA GLU A 254 -4.22 18.41 -4.52
C GLU A 254 -4.74 19.47 -3.55
N GLU A 255 -4.30 20.73 -3.67
CA GLU A 255 -4.81 21.80 -2.80
C GLU A 255 -6.08 22.43 -3.37
N LEU A 256 -6.08 22.82 -4.66
CA LEU A 256 -7.23 23.47 -5.29
C LEU A 256 -8.29 22.48 -5.81
N ARG A 257 -8.01 21.18 -5.78
CA ARG A 257 -8.93 20.11 -6.22
C ARG A 257 -9.41 20.25 -7.66
N LYS A 258 -8.61 20.87 -8.53
CA LYS A 258 -8.90 21.01 -9.95
C LYS A 258 -8.40 19.81 -10.75
N THR A 259 -8.86 19.69 -11.99
CA THR A 259 -8.35 18.69 -12.94
C THR A 259 -6.88 18.94 -13.25
N HIS A 260 -6.14 17.87 -13.56
CA HIS A 260 -4.73 17.98 -13.93
C HIS A 260 -4.60 18.91 -15.14
N PRO A 261 -3.76 19.96 -15.07
CA PRO A 261 -3.60 20.89 -16.16
C PRO A 261 -2.90 20.22 -17.35
N THR A 262 -3.35 20.49 -18.55
CA THR A 262 -2.65 20.07 -19.78
C THR A 262 -1.41 20.93 -20.04
N ARG A 263 -1.39 22.14 -19.48
CA ARG A 263 -0.30 23.13 -19.59
C ARG A 263 -0.29 24.01 -18.35
N ILE A 264 0.90 24.36 -17.87
CA ILE A 264 1.11 25.39 -16.83
C ILE A 264 1.27 26.74 -17.52
N TYR A 265 0.50 27.72 -17.07
CA TYR A 265 0.58 29.12 -17.55
C TYR A 265 1.41 29.95 -16.58
N PHE A 266 1.88 31.14 -17.04
CA PHE A 266 2.63 32.06 -16.19
C PHE A 266 1.82 32.49 -14.95
N SER A 267 0.52 32.71 -15.10
CA SER A 267 -0.37 32.99 -13.98
C SER A 267 -0.41 31.89 -12.90
N ASP A 268 -0.17 30.65 -13.27
CA ASP A 268 -0.17 29.53 -12.32
C ASP A 268 1.10 29.56 -11.44
N LEU A 269 2.20 30.16 -11.94
CA LEU A 269 3.44 30.32 -11.19
C LEU A 269 3.33 31.34 -10.04
N GLU A 270 2.26 32.14 -10.03
CA GLU A 270 1.99 33.18 -9.02
C GLU A 270 1.00 32.69 -7.94
N ILE A 271 0.49 31.43 -8.02
CA ILE A 271 -0.44 30.89 -7.04
C ILE A 271 0.19 30.95 -5.65
N THR A 272 -0.50 31.60 -4.71
CA THR A 272 -0.07 31.66 -3.31
C THR A 272 -0.27 30.30 -2.64
N SER A 273 0.79 29.57 -2.39
CA SER A 273 0.84 28.29 -1.66
C SER A 273 2.24 28.09 -1.08
N ALA A 274 2.33 27.45 0.07
CA ALA A 274 3.61 27.06 0.66
C ALA A 274 4.38 26.05 -0.22
N TYR A 275 3.68 25.28 -1.05
CA TYR A 275 4.26 24.35 -2.02
C TYR A 275 4.77 25.02 -3.29
N ASN A 276 4.48 26.31 -3.52
CA ASN A 276 4.93 26.98 -4.73
C ASN A 276 6.42 27.29 -4.68
N THR A 277 7.21 26.45 -5.33
CA THR A 277 8.68 26.57 -5.39
C THR A 277 9.18 27.64 -6.36
N TYR A 278 8.31 28.40 -7.03
CA TYR A 278 8.68 29.58 -7.81
C TYR A 278 8.80 30.85 -6.94
N ILE A 279 7.93 30.95 -5.93
CA ILE A 279 7.90 32.12 -5.03
C ILE A 279 8.56 31.82 -3.67
N ASN A 280 8.58 30.57 -3.21
CA ASN A 280 9.23 30.18 -1.96
C ASN A 280 10.57 29.50 -2.24
N LYS A 281 11.60 29.90 -1.48
CA LYS A 281 12.92 29.29 -1.49
C LYS A 281 12.96 28.13 -0.49
N GLY A 282 13.89 27.20 -0.69
CA GLY A 282 14.04 26.06 0.18
C GLY A 282 13.17 24.87 -0.23
N TYR A 283 12.99 23.94 0.67
CA TYR A 283 12.12 22.77 0.49
C TYR A 283 10.65 23.18 0.63
N PRO A 284 9.73 22.61 -0.16
CA PRO A 284 8.31 22.74 0.13
C PRO A 284 7.97 22.03 1.48
N PRO A 285 6.79 22.27 2.06
CA PRO A 285 6.42 21.72 3.37
C PRO A 285 6.46 20.20 3.45
N GLY A 286 6.25 19.52 2.32
CA GLY A 286 6.23 18.06 2.27
C GLY A 286 6.41 17.51 0.87
N PRO A 287 6.45 16.18 0.71
CA PRO A 287 6.48 15.51 -0.59
C PRO A 287 5.24 15.85 -1.42
N ILE A 288 5.39 15.85 -2.75
CA ILE A 288 4.31 16.12 -3.71
C ILE A 288 3.81 14.87 -4.43
N SER A 289 4.37 13.72 -4.12
CA SER A 289 3.99 12.41 -4.66
C SER A 289 4.72 11.28 -3.92
N ASN A 290 4.31 10.05 -4.18
CA ASN A 290 4.97 8.86 -3.70
C ASN A 290 5.96 8.36 -4.75
N ALA A 291 7.24 8.48 -4.43
CA ALA A 291 8.34 8.22 -5.34
C ALA A 291 8.67 6.72 -5.44
N GLY A 292 9.06 6.27 -6.64
CA GLY A 292 9.62 4.95 -6.86
C GLY A 292 11.09 4.85 -6.43
N ILE A 293 11.64 3.64 -6.55
CA ILE A 293 12.99 3.32 -6.07
C ILE A 293 14.08 4.13 -6.77
N VAL A 294 13.87 4.50 -8.04
CA VAL A 294 14.83 5.29 -8.83
C VAL A 294 15.02 6.67 -8.24
N SER A 295 13.93 7.37 -7.97
CA SER A 295 13.94 8.72 -7.41
C SER A 295 14.39 8.74 -5.96
N LEU A 296 13.99 7.74 -5.16
CA LEU A 296 14.49 7.59 -3.81
C LEU A 296 16.01 7.40 -3.83
N LYS A 297 16.53 6.48 -4.63
CA LYS A 297 17.98 6.29 -4.77
C LYS A 297 18.69 7.56 -5.24
N ALA A 298 18.12 8.28 -6.20
CA ALA A 298 18.67 9.53 -6.70
C ALA A 298 18.75 10.63 -5.63
N ALA A 299 17.71 10.77 -4.81
CA ALA A 299 17.68 11.78 -3.76
C ALA A 299 18.62 11.44 -2.57
N PHE A 300 18.79 10.16 -2.26
CA PHE A 300 19.70 9.74 -1.19
C PHE A 300 21.16 9.69 -1.65
N PHE A 301 21.44 9.38 -2.91
CA PHE A 301 22.76 9.31 -3.53
C PHE A 301 22.79 10.16 -4.80
N PRO A 302 22.71 11.49 -4.68
CA PRO A 302 22.74 12.40 -5.83
C PRO A 302 24.09 12.32 -6.53
N ALA A 303 24.11 12.66 -7.82
CA ALA A 303 25.36 12.84 -8.54
C ALA A 303 26.13 14.04 -7.99
N ASN A 304 27.44 13.99 -8.03
CA ASN A 304 28.29 15.13 -7.65
C ASN A 304 28.48 16.03 -8.87
N THR A 305 27.66 17.10 -8.99
CA THR A 305 27.72 18.06 -10.09
C THR A 305 27.56 19.48 -9.58
N GLU A 306 27.86 20.46 -10.44
CA GLU A 306 27.64 21.87 -10.18
C GLU A 306 26.42 22.43 -10.97
N TYR A 307 25.58 21.55 -11.55
CA TYR A 307 24.45 22.01 -12.35
C TYR A 307 23.39 22.70 -11.48
N LEU A 308 22.85 23.78 -12.02
CA LEU A 308 21.77 24.57 -11.41
C LEU A 308 20.50 24.59 -12.26
N PHE A 309 20.60 24.19 -13.52
CA PHE A 309 19.52 24.28 -14.49
C PHE A 309 19.41 22.99 -15.31
N PHE A 310 18.21 22.66 -15.73
CA PHE A 310 17.96 21.67 -16.77
C PHE A 310 16.77 22.09 -17.65
N VAL A 311 16.75 21.58 -18.87
CA VAL A 311 15.66 21.77 -19.84
C VAL A 311 15.59 20.51 -20.71
N ILE A 312 14.41 20.17 -21.19
CA ILE A 312 14.24 19.07 -22.14
C ILE A 312 15.10 19.33 -23.37
N LYS A 313 15.98 18.37 -23.70
CA LYS A 313 16.84 18.40 -24.90
C LYS A 313 16.12 17.74 -26.07
N ASP A 314 15.53 16.57 -25.83
CA ASP A 314 14.78 15.80 -26.82
C ASP A 314 13.50 15.26 -26.18
N PRO A 315 12.32 15.80 -26.55
CA PRO A 315 11.04 15.36 -25.97
C PRO A 315 10.65 13.96 -26.38
N LYS A 316 11.17 13.40 -27.51
CA LYS A 316 10.86 12.04 -27.96
C LYS A 316 11.59 11.01 -27.12
N VAL A 317 12.84 11.28 -26.76
CA VAL A 317 13.66 10.43 -25.90
C VAL A 317 13.44 10.75 -24.42
N GLY A 318 13.04 11.98 -24.10
CA GLY A 318 12.85 12.49 -22.75
C GLY A 318 14.16 12.89 -22.04
N THR A 319 15.24 13.12 -22.78
CA THR A 319 16.53 13.54 -22.23
C THR A 319 16.57 15.02 -21.96
N HIS A 320 17.44 15.43 -21.00
CA HIS A 320 17.63 16.81 -20.59
C HIS A 320 19.03 17.32 -20.90
N LYS A 321 19.14 18.63 -21.06
CA LYS A 321 20.40 19.38 -21.04
C LYS A 321 20.55 20.01 -19.66
N PHE A 322 21.64 19.70 -18.99
CA PHE A 322 22.02 20.27 -17.71
C PHE A 322 23.03 21.38 -17.90
N SER A 323 22.96 22.45 -17.09
CA SER A 323 23.82 23.63 -17.19
C SER A 323 24.11 24.21 -15.79
N SER A 324 25.34 24.67 -15.57
CA SER A 324 25.74 25.39 -14.35
C SER A 324 25.49 26.90 -14.46
N ALA A 325 25.69 27.46 -15.66
CA ALA A 325 25.49 28.90 -15.93
C ALA A 325 24.12 29.15 -16.55
N TYR A 326 23.51 30.29 -16.18
CA TYR A 326 22.19 30.69 -16.70
C TYR A 326 22.22 30.97 -18.22
N ASN A 327 23.31 31.56 -18.74
CA ASN A 327 23.44 31.79 -20.16
C ASN A 327 23.43 30.53 -21.01
N ASP A 328 24.08 29.45 -20.53
CA ASP A 328 24.07 28.14 -21.19
C ASP A 328 22.68 27.50 -21.16
N HIS A 329 21.96 27.72 -20.07
CA HIS A 329 20.56 27.28 -19.96
C HIS A 329 19.67 28.01 -20.97
N LEU A 330 19.81 29.36 -21.12
CA LEU A 330 19.04 30.13 -22.10
C LEU A 330 19.33 29.65 -23.53
N LEU A 331 20.60 29.37 -23.86
CA LEU A 331 20.96 28.80 -25.17
C LEU A 331 20.30 27.45 -25.40
N ALA A 332 20.25 26.60 -24.38
CA ALA A 332 19.59 25.29 -24.47
C ALA A 332 18.05 25.43 -24.65
N VAL A 333 17.40 26.34 -23.91
CA VAL A 333 15.97 26.67 -24.07
C VAL A 333 15.67 27.16 -25.48
N ASN A 334 16.44 28.11 -25.99
CA ASN A 334 16.27 28.65 -27.35
C ASN A 334 16.48 27.58 -28.42
N SER A 335 17.44 26.68 -28.21
CA SER A 335 17.65 25.53 -29.09
C SER A 335 16.45 24.58 -29.10
N TYR A 336 15.87 24.29 -27.93
CA TYR A 336 14.68 23.48 -27.80
C TYR A 336 13.47 24.10 -28.51
N ILE A 337 13.21 25.41 -28.25
CA ILE A 337 12.12 26.15 -28.89
C ILE A 337 12.25 26.08 -30.41
N ARG A 338 13.45 26.38 -30.95
CA ARG A 338 13.71 26.36 -32.40
C ARG A 338 13.51 24.99 -33.01
N ASN A 339 13.91 23.92 -32.32
CA ASN A 339 13.91 22.57 -32.89
C ASN A 339 12.56 21.90 -32.81
N PHE A 340 11.74 22.20 -31.79
CA PHE A 340 10.55 21.41 -31.47
C PHE A 340 9.24 22.22 -31.37
N ILE A 341 9.28 23.52 -31.15
CA ILE A 341 8.08 24.37 -30.99
C ILE A 341 7.79 25.19 -32.26
N THR A 342 8.82 25.71 -32.95
CA THR A 342 8.63 26.55 -34.13
C THR A 342 8.60 25.81 -35.45
N LYS A 343 8.59 24.47 -35.43
CA LYS A 343 8.49 23.64 -36.64
C LYS A 343 7.05 23.14 -36.91
N ASP A 344 6.12 23.46 -36.04
CA ASP A 344 4.69 23.30 -36.22
C ASP A 344 4.07 24.67 -36.61
#